data_a768b5db1b6915a68e1aa3d9cb143b78
#
_entry.id   a768b5db1b6915a68e1aa3d9cb143b78
#
_cell.length_a   1.000
_cell.length_b   1.000
_cell.length_c   1.000
_cell.angle_alpha   90.00
_cell.angle_beta   90.00
_cell.angle_gamma   90.00
#
_symmetry.space_group_name_H-M   'P 1'
#
loop_
_entity.id
_entity.type
_entity.pdbx_description
1 polymer ?
#
loop_
_entity_poly.entity_id
_entity_poly.type
_entity_poly.pdbx_seq_one_letter_code
_entity_poly.pdbx_strand_id
1 'polypeptide(L)'
;ADAGYVVLIPLGAVIFAAVGRHPLAGLSATFAGVAGGFSANLSITSLDPLLGGLTQSAAQLIDPTYVVSAAANWYFMIASTFLLTIVGTWVCDRIIEPRLGPWSSTSSEADDMSKLSATERKGLLWAGITFVVMASLVALISIPEGSILRDEHGGMKPLEKSIVVILMVLFFAMGLVYGKVT
;
A
#
# COMPACT_ATOMS: atom_id res chain seq x y z
N ALA A 1 -5.96 3.13 -2.56
CA ALA A 1 -6.82 2.60 -1.49
C ALA A 1 -7.82 1.57 -2.03
N ASP A 2 -8.51 1.83 -3.15
CA ASP A 2 -9.59 0.97 -3.66
C ASP A 2 -9.13 -0.46 -4.01
N ALA A 3 -7.96 -0.59 -4.64
CA ALA A 3 -7.35 -1.90 -4.89
C ALA A 3 -7.04 -2.68 -3.59
N GLY A 4 -6.79 -1.98 -2.49
CA GLY A 4 -6.54 -2.59 -1.19
C GLY A 4 -7.73 -3.39 -0.66
N TYR A 5 -8.96 -2.92 -0.89
CA TYR A 5 -10.16 -3.65 -0.47
C TYR A 5 -10.29 -5.01 -1.16
N VAL A 6 -9.95 -5.08 -2.44
CA VAL A 6 -10.07 -6.31 -3.22
C VAL A 6 -8.96 -7.31 -2.91
N VAL A 7 -7.75 -6.83 -2.68
CA VAL A 7 -6.55 -7.69 -2.56
C VAL A 7 -6.16 -7.94 -1.11
N LEU A 8 -6.09 -6.88 -0.28
CA LEU A 8 -5.54 -7.02 1.07
C LEU A 8 -6.52 -7.69 2.04
N ILE A 9 -7.84 -7.52 1.85
CA ILE A 9 -8.81 -8.10 2.78
C ILE A 9 -8.81 -9.63 2.71
N PRO A 10 -8.96 -10.27 1.53
CA PRO A 10 -8.81 -11.72 1.43
C PRO A 10 -7.43 -12.21 1.87
N LEU A 11 -6.37 -11.48 1.50
CA LEU A 11 -5.00 -11.82 1.87
C LEU A 11 -4.82 -11.83 3.39
N GLY A 12 -5.41 -10.87 4.11
CA GLY A 12 -5.38 -10.83 5.57
C GLY A 12 -6.02 -12.05 6.21
N ALA A 13 -7.13 -12.54 5.65
CA ALA A 13 -7.76 -13.78 6.12
C ALA A 13 -6.82 -14.99 5.93
N VAL A 14 -6.18 -15.09 4.77
CA VAL A 14 -5.23 -16.18 4.45
C VAL A 14 -4.01 -16.12 5.37
N ILE A 15 -3.43 -14.94 5.60
CA ILE A 15 -2.27 -14.78 6.49
C ILE A 15 -2.61 -15.20 7.92
N PHE A 16 -3.77 -14.79 8.45
CA PHE A 16 -4.20 -15.18 9.80
C PHE A 16 -4.41 -16.70 9.88
N ALA A 17 -5.07 -17.31 8.89
CA ALA A 17 -5.22 -18.74 8.83
C ALA A 17 -3.87 -19.48 8.80
N ALA A 18 -2.92 -19.00 8.00
CA ALA A 18 -1.58 -19.60 7.88
C ALA A 18 -0.77 -19.55 9.17
N VAL A 19 -0.98 -18.54 10.04
CA VAL A 19 -0.34 -18.48 11.36
C VAL A 19 -1.18 -19.08 12.48
N GLY A 20 -2.26 -19.82 12.15
CA GLY A 20 -3.12 -20.49 13.11
C GLY A 20 -4.08 -19.57 13.87
N ARG A 21 -4.27 -18.33 13.41
CA ARG A 21 -5.22 -17.36 13.95
C ARG A 21 -6.54 -17.40 13.18
N HIS A 22 -7.61 -16.86 13.77
CA HIS A 22 -8.94 -16.93 13.15
C HIS A 22 -9.01 -16.06 11.87
N PRO A 23 -9.36 -16.62 10.69
CA PRO A 23 -9.36 -15.89 9.41
C PRO A 23 -10.28 -14.66 9.38
N LEU A 24 -11.41 -14.72 10.08
CA LEU A 24 -12.33 -13.59 10.20
C LEU A 24 -11.72 -12.43 11.00
N ALA A 25 -10.81 -12.71 11.94
CA ALA A 25 -10.06 -11.67 12.63
C ALA A 25 -9.10 -10.97 11.67
N GLY A 26 -8.41 -11.74 10.81
CA GLY A 26 -7.55 -11.22 9.75
C GLY A 26 -8.31 -10.37 8.74
N LEU A 27 -9.48 -10.84 8.30
CA LEU A 27 -10.35 -10.12 7.38
C LEU A 27 -10.82 -8.78 7.98
N SER A 28 -11.25 -8.78 9.23
CA SER A 28 -11.71 -7.55 9.90
C SER A 28 -10.57 -6.58 10.18
N ALA A 29 -9.38 -7.07 10.58
CA ALA A 29 -8.20 -6.24 10.82
C ALA A 29 -7.71 -5.56 9.54
N THR A 30 -7.65 -6.30 8.43
CA THR A 30 -7.23 -5.75 7.13
C THR A 30 -8.28 -4.80 6.55
N PHE A 31 -9.57 -5.10 6.70
CA PHE A 31 -10.63 -4.17 6.31
C PHE A 31 -10.50 -2.83 7.06
N ALA A 32 -10.34 -2.89 8.38
CA ALA A 32 -10.14 -1.69 9.20
C ALA A 32 -8.85 -0.94 8.83
N GLY A 33 -7.76 -1.68 8.54
CA GLY A 33 -6.49 -1.09 8.11
C GLY A 33 -6.58 -0.40 6.75
N VAL A 34 -7.27 -0.98 5.78
CA VAL A 34 -7.49 -0.34 4.47
C VAL A 34 -8.39 0.89 4.61
N ALA A 35 -9.47 0.79 5.40
CA ALA A 35 -10.37 1.92 5.67
C ALA A 35 -9.64 3.06 6.39
N GLY A 36 -8.85 2.76 7.42
CA GLY A 36 -8.02 3.73 8.14
C GLY A 36 -6.95 4.38 7.26
N GLY A 37 -6.41 3.63 6.29
CA GLY A 37 -5.42 4.09 5.33
C GLY A 37 -5.85 5.22 4.40
N PHE A 38 -7.15 5.53 4.31
CA PHE A 38 -7.62 6.74 3.62
C PHE A 38 -7.23 8.02 4.36
N SER A 39 -7.17 7.98 5.68
CA SER A 39 -6.94 9.15 6.54
C SER A 39 -5.63 9.06 7.33
N ALA A 40 -4.90 7.96 7.25
CA ALA A 40 -3.69 7.70 7.99
C ALA A 40 -2.64 7.04 7.07
N ASN A 41 -1.67 7.84 6.61
CA ASN A 41 -0.61 7.42 5.71
C ASN A 41 0.74 7.97 6.16
N LEU A 42 1.82 7.22 5.89
CA LEU A 42 3.19 7.68 6.15
C LEU A 42 3.70 8.64 5.07
N SER A 43 3.10 8.62 3.89
CA SER A 43 3.44 9.50 2.77
C SER A 43 2.21 10.25 2.27
N ILE A 44 2.45 11.37 1.60
CA ILE A 44 1.42 12.15 0.92
C ILE A 44 0.81 11.29 -0.19
N THR A 45 -0.53 11.28 -0.25
CA THR A 45 -1.30 10.52 -1.24
C THR A 45 -1.94 11.44 -2.28
N SER A 46 -2.60 10.87 -3.28
CA SER A 46 -3.31 11.65 -4.30
C SER A 46 -4.50 12.45 -3.74
N LEU A 47 -5.02 12.06 -2.58
CA LEU A 47 -6.12 12.77 -1.92
C LEU A 47 -5.65 14.11 -1.30
N ASP A 48 -4.41 14.18 -0.83
CA ASP A 48 -3.91 15.36 -0.13
C ASP A 48 -3.82 16.60 -1.05
N PRO A 49 -3.26 16.52 -2.27
CA PRO A 49 -3.31 17.64 -3.22
C PRO A 49 -4.74 17.97 -3.67
N LEU A 50 -5.62 16.96 -3.81
CA LEU A 50 -7.01 17.17 -4.18
C LEU A 50 -7.76 18.00 -3.12
N LEU A 51 -7.68 17.57 -1.86
CA LEU A 51 -8.31 18.27 -0.73
C LEU A 51 -7.63 19.62 -0.47
N GLY A 52 -6.31 19.68 -0.62
CA GLY A 52 -5.53 20.92 -0.56
C GLY A 52 -6.01 21.95 -1.59
N GLY A 53 -6.30 21.52 -2.83
CA GLY A 53 -6.85 22.38 -3.88
C GLY A 53 -8.23 22.93 -3.55
N LEU A 54 -9.11 22.13 -2.97
CA LEU A 54 -10.43 22.60 -2.51
C LEU A 54 -10.29 23.63 -1.37
N THR A 55 -9.43 23.33 -0.41
CA THR A 55 -9.12 24.24 0.72
C THR A 55 -8.47 25.53 0.22
N GLN A 56 -7.57 25.43 -0.77
CA GLN A 56 -6.94 26.58 -1.42
C GLN A 56 -7.98 27.53 -2.03
N SER A 57 -8.93 26.99 -2.78
CA SER A 57 -9.99 27.77 -3.39
C SER A 57 -10.87 28.50 -2.35
N ALA A 58 -11.18 27.84 -1.24
CA ALA A 58 -11.93 28.45 -0.15
C ALA A 58 -11.12 29.53 0.61
N ALA A 59 -9.84 29.28 0.86
CA ALA A 59 -8.97 30.23 1.55
C ALA A 59 -8.76 31.52 0.75
N GLN A 60 -8.65 31.41 -0.58
CA GLN A 60 -8.45 32.55 -1.49
C GLN A 60 -9.68 33.45 -1.62
N LEU A 61 -10.87 33.02 -1.16
CA LEU A 61 -12.03 33.90 -1.05
C LEU A 61 -11.83 34.96 0.04
N ILE A 62 -11.00 34.68 1.05
CA ILE A 62 -10.72 35.57 2.19
C ILE A 62 -9.40 36.30 1.97
N ASP A 63 -8.37 35.55 1.60
CA ASP A 63 -7.03 36.07 1.31
C ASP A 63 -6.50 35.51 -0.02
N PRO A 64 -6.51 36.31 -1.12
CA PRO A 64 -6.06 35.85 -2.42
C PRO A 64 -4.59 35.41 -2.48
N THR A 65 -3.78 35.82 -1.50
CA THR A 65 -2.34 35.49 -1.42
C THR A 65 -2.07 34.22 -0.63
N TYR A 66 -3.07 33.66 0.06
CA TYR A 66 -2.89 32.47 0.90
C TYR A 66 -2.59 31.23 0.05
N VAL A 67 -1.56 30.48 0.46
CA VAL A 67 -1.15 29.23 -0.20
C VAL A 67 -1.30 28.07 0.77
N VAL A 68 -2.14 27.08 0.41
CA VAL A 68 -2.31 25.85 1.17
C VAL A 68 -1.29 24.82 0.70
N SER A 69 -0.49 24.31 1.63
CA SER A 69 0.46 23.22 1.33
C SER A 69 -0.27 21.89 1.24
N ALA A 70 0.04 21.07 0.24
CA ALA A 70 -0.42 19.68 0.16
C ALA A 70 0.07 18.82 1.35
N ALA A 71 1.13 19.26 2.03
CA ALA A 71 1.70 18.60 3.21
C ALA A 71 1.11 19.11 4.54
N ALA A 72 0.06 19.96 4.52
CA ALA A 72 -0.48 20.59 5.74
C ALA A 72 -0.87 19.57 6.82
N ASN A 73 -1.42 18.42 6.43
CA ASN A 73 -1.87 17.37 7.33
C ASN A 73 -0.88 16.20 7.49
N TRP A 74 0.29 16.28 6.90
CA TRP A 74 1.20 15.14 6.81
C TRP A 74 1.64 14.61 8.19
N TYR A 75 2.00 15.47 9.11
CA TYR A 75 2.37 15.06 10.47
C TYR A 75 1.22 14.40 11.22
N PHE A 76 0.01 14.92 11.05
CA PHE A 76 -1.19 14.33 11.62
C PHE A 76 -1.44 12.93 11.06
N MET A 77 -1.29 12.72 9.75
CA MET A 77 -1.46 11.42 9.10
C MET A 77 -0.43 10.40 9.60
N ILE A 78 0.83 10.80 9.77
CA ILE A 78 1.87 9.95 10.34
C ILE A 78 1.50 9.52 11.77
N ALA A 79 1.16 10.47 12.62
CA ALA A 79 0.76 10.20 14.01
C ALA A 79 -0.48 9.29 14.07
N SER A 80 -1.48 9.55 13.22
CA SER A 80 -2.69 8.75 13.09
C SER A 80 -2.40 7.32 12.66
N THR A 81 -1.43 7.09 11.78
CA THR A 81 -1.03 5.76 11.33
C THR A 81 -0.53 4.92 12.51
N PHE A 82 0.35 5.47 13.35
CA PHE A 82 0.82 4.78 14.54
C PHE A 82 -0.30 4.51 15.54
N LEU A 83 -1.15 5.52 15.80
CA LEU A 83 -2.28 5.38 16.70
C LEU A 83 -3.23 4.29 16.24
N LEU A 84 -3.66 4.31 14.97
CA LEU A 84 -4.58 3.33 14.40
C LEU A 84 -3.98 1.93 14.38
N THR A 85 -2.69 1.79 14.13
CA THR A 85 -2.00 0.50 14.18
C THR A 85 -2.03 -0.08 15.59
N ILE A 86 -1.70 0.69 16.60
CA ILE A 86 -1.70 0.25 18.00
C ILE A 86 -3.12 -0.10 18.46
N VAL A 87 -4.08 0.81 18.24
CA VAL A 87 -5.46 0.58 18.64
C VAL A 87 -6.10 -0.55 17.86
N GLY A 88 -5.87 -0.64 16.56
CA GLY A 88 -6.39 -1.72 15.71
C GLY A 88 -5.86 -3.09 16.12
N THR A 89 -4.57 -3.19 16.41
CA THR A 89 -3.96 -4.43 16.92
C THR A 89 -4.56 -4.81 18.28
N TRP A 90 -4.65 -3.85 19.19
CA TRP A 90 -5.26 -4.10 20.51
C TRP A 90 -6.72 -4.56 20.41
N VAL A 91 -7.52 -3.92 19.56
CA VAL A 91 -8.93 -4.31 19.32
C VAL A 91 -9.00 -5.71 18.68
N CYS A 92 -8.15 -5.99 17.70
CA CYS A 92 -8.11 -7.30 17.07
C CYS A 92 -7.80 -8.40 18.08
N ASP A 93 -6.72 -8.23 18.86
CA ASP A 93 -6.21 -9.27 19.77
C ASP A 93 -7.05 -9.43 21.05
N ARG A 94 -7.64 -8.34 21.55
CA ARG A 94 -8.36 -8.36 22.84
C ARG A 94 -9.87 -8.40 22.73
N ILE A 95 -10.43 -7.99 21.61
CA ILE A 95 -11.89 -7.90 21.45
C ILE A 95 -12.39 -8.84 20.36
N ILE A 96 -11.79 -8.80 19.16
CA ILE A 96 -12.31 -9.54 18.02
C ILE A 96 -11.97 -11.01 18.12
N GLU A 97 -10.69 -11.34 18.25
CA GLU A 97 -10.22 -12.72 18.24
C GLU A 97 -10.80 -13.55 19.40
N PRO A 98 -10.86 -13.07 20.66
CA PRO A 98 -11.49 -13.81 21.74
C PRO A 98 -12.99 -14.06 21.56
N ARG A 99 -13.69 -13.18 20.83
CA ARG A 99 -15.12 -13.36 20.54
C ARG A 99 -15.40 -14.38 19.45
N LEU A 100 -14.46 -14.60 18.56
CA LEU A 100 -14.57 -15.58 17.49
C LEU A 100 -14.28 -17.00 17.97
N GLY A 101 -13.56 -17.12 19.10
CA GLY A 101 -13.15 -18.41 19.64
C GLY A 101 -11.95 -19.03 18.93
N PRO A 102 -11.52 -20.23 19.38
CA PRO A 102 -10.37 -20.90 18.79
C PRO A 102 -10.67 -21.34 17.35
N TRP A 103 -9.75 -21.01 16.44
CA TRP A 103 -9.78 -21.50 15.09
C TRP A 103 -9.17 -22.92 15.03
N SER A 104 -9.99 -23.89 14.68
CA SER A 104 -9.52 -25.25 14.36
C SER A 104 -9.44 -25.36 12.84
N SER A 105 -8.27 -25.07 12.27
CA SER A 105 -8.00 -25.48 10.89
C SER A 105 -7.94 -27.00 10.84
N THR A 106 -8.62 -27.61 9.88
CA THR A 106 -8.28 -28.98 9.48
C THR A 106 -6.81 -28.92 9.04
N SER A 107 -5.94 -29.60 9.77
CA SER A 107 -4.47 -29.46 9.76
C SER A 107 -3.82 -29.59 8.35
N SER A 108 -4.54 -30.05 7.37
CA SER A 108 -4.11 -30.21 5.98
C SER A 108 -4.10 -28.88 5.19
N GLU A 109 -5.09 -28.00 5.39
CA GLU A 109 -5.18 -26.76 4.60
C GLU A 109 -4.25 -25.63 5.10
N ALA A 110 -4.05 -25.56 6.41
CA ALA A 110 -3.16 -24.54 6.99
C ALA A 110 -1.69 -24.87 6.73
N ASP A 111 -1.32 -26.13 6.71
CA ASP A 111 0.04 -26.61 6.44
C ASP A 111 0.42 -26.44 4.95
N ASP A 112 -0.56 -26.59 4.06
CA ASP A 112 -0.40 -26.40 2.62
C ASP A 112 -0.31 -24.89 2.24
N MET A 113 -1.06 -24.02 2.93
CA MET A 113 -0.99 -22.57 2.73
C MET A 113 0.26 -21.92 3.36
N SER A 114 0.90 -22.56 4.33
CA SER A 114 2.08 -22.00 5.03
C SER A 114 3.40 -22.34 4.34
N LYS A 115 3.45 -23.37 3.49
CA LYS A 115 4.67 -23.85 2.84
C LYS A 115 4.70 -23.42 1.38
N LEU A 116 5.51 -22.41 1.10
CA LEU A 116 5.84 -22.05 -0.28
C LEU A 116 6.52 -23.23 -0.98
N SER A 117 5.95 -23.68 -2.07
CA SER A 117 6.56 -24.64 -2.99
C SER A 117 7.92 -24.13 -3.46
N ALA A 118 8.84 -25.02 -3.76
CA ALA A 118 10.15 -24.66 -4.33
C ALA A 118 10.02 -23.83 -5.62
N THR A 119 8.96 -24.07 -6.40
CA THR A 119 8.63 -23.35 -7.62
C THR A 119 8.14 -21.93 -7.31
N GLU A 120 7.24 -21.77 -6.34
CA GLU A 120 6.73 -20.47 -5.89
C GLU A 120 7.83 -19.60 -5.30
N ARG A 121 8.75 -20.21 -4.52
CA ARG A 121 9.92 -19.51 -3.99
C ARG A 121 10.84 -18.99 -5.10
N LYS A 122 11.04 -19.78 -6.17
CA LYS A 122 11.78 -19.33 -7.36
C LYS A 122 11.02 -18.21 -8.08
N GLY A 123 9.70 -18.35 -8.25
CA GLY A 123 8.85 -17.33 -8.85
C GLY A 123 8.92 -15.99 -8.11
N LEU A 124 8.84 -16.01 -6.77
CA LEU A 124 8.98 -14.82 -5.92
C LEU A 124 10.37 -14.19 -6.03
N LEU A 125 11.42 -15.01 -6.09
CA LEU A 125 12.79 -14.51 -6.25
C LEU A 125 12.97 -13.79 -7.59
N TRP A 126 12.50 -14.38 -8.68
CA TRP A 126 12.55 -13.77 -10.01
C TRP A 126 11.66 -12.51 -10.10
N ALA A 127 10.48 -12.52 -9.50
CA ALA A 127 9.64 -11.32 -9.39
C ALA A 127 10.35 -10.21 -8.61
N GLY A 128 11.02 -10.54 -7.51
CA GLY A 128 11.83 -9.60 -6.74
C GLY A 128 13.00 -9.02 -7.54
N ILE A 129 13.72 -9.85 -8.31
CA ILE A 129 14.79 -9.38 -9.21
C ILE A 129 14.21 -8.43 -10.27
N THR A 130 13.07 -8.78 -10.86
CA THR A 130 12.38 -7.94 -11.85
C THR A 130 12.01 -6.59 -11.25
N PHE A 131 11.51 -6.59 -10.00
CA PHE A 131 11.23 -5.35 -9.28
C PHE A 131 12.46 -4.46 -9.14
N VAL A 132 13.57 -5.02 -8.65
CA VAL A 132 14.83 -4.27 -8.46
C VAL A 132 15.35 -3.73 -9.78
N VAL A 133 15.35 -4.54 -10.84
CA VAL A 133 15.79 -4.13 -12.18
C VAL A 133 14.93 -2.99 -12.73
N MET A 134 13.60 -3.13 -12.66
CA MET A 134 12.69 -2.09 -13.14
C MET A 134 12.77 -0.80 -12.33
N ALA A 135 12.86 -0.91 -11.00
CA ALA A 135 13.03 0.25 -10.12
C ALA A 135 14.36 0.97 -10.39
N SER A 136 15.43 0.21 -10.62
CA SER A 136 16.75 0.75 -10.99
C SER A 136 16.70 1.45 -12.34
N LEU A 137 16.00 0.88 -13.33
CA LEU A 137 15.81 1.51 -14.64
C LEU A 137 15.04 2.84 -14.51
N VAL A 138 13.95 2.87 -13.75
CA VAL A 138 13.20 4.10 -13.49
C VAL A 138 14.08 5.14 -12.80
N ALA A 139 14.87 4.73 -11.79
CA ALA A 139 15.82 5.61 -11.11
C ALA A 139 16.88 6.16 -12.08
N LEU A 140 17.50 5.31 -12.90
CA LEU A 140 18.51 5.71 -13.88
C LEU A 140 17.94 6.69 -14.93
N ILE A 141 16.71 6.47 -15.39
CA ILE A 141 16.03 7.37 -16.31
C ILE A 141 15.68 8.71 -15.63
N SER A 142 15.47 8.73 -14.31
CA SER A 142 15.12 9.94 -13.55
C SER A 142 16.33 10.82 -13.19
N ILE A 143 17.58 10.30 -13.25
CA ILE A 143 18.79 11.03 -12.85
C ILE A 143 19.22 12.10 -13.86
N PRO A 144 19.27 11.85 -15.18
CA PRO A 144 19.81 12.82 -16.16
C PRO A 144 19.00 14.11 -16.21
N GLU A 145 19.69 15.24 -16.32
CA GLU A 145 19.10 16.52 -16.63
C GLU A 145 18.59 16.49 -18.08
N GLY A 146 17.29 16.79 -18.29
CA GLY A 146 16.60 16.64 -19.59
C GLY A 146 15.88 15.29 -19.78
N SER A 147 15.76 14.47 -18.75
CA SER A 147 14.96 13.24 -18.77
C SER A 147 13.47 13.54 -18.98
N ILE A 148 12.77 12.63 -19.66
CA ILE A 148 11.30 12.66 -19.85
C ILE A 148 10.55 12.70 -18.52
N LEU A 149 11.17 12.21 -17.43
CA LEU A 149 10.60 12.18 -16.08
C LEU A 149 10.94 13.43 -15.24
N ARG A 150 11.67 14.41 -15.83
CA ARG A 150 12.01 15.68 -15.21
C ARG A 150 11.41 16.86 -15.98
N ASP A 151 11.07 17.92 -15.26
CA ASP A 151 10.65 19.19 -15.82
C ASP A 151 11.86 20.02 -16.30
N GLU A 152 11.67 21.00 -17.19
CA GLU A 152 12.71 21.90 -17.69
C GLU A 152 13.48 22.64 -16.58
N HIS A 153 12.88 22.74 -15.39
CA HIS A 153 13.48 23.35 -14.20
C HIS A 153 14.06 22.33 -13.21
N GLY A 154 14.25 21.06 -13.63
CA GLY A 154 14.80 20.00 -12.77
C GLY A 154 13.83 19.39 -11.76
N GLY A 155 12.56 19.79 -11.77
CA GLY A 155 11.51 19.28 -10.90
C GLY A 155 11.04 17.86 -11.28
N MET A 156 10.49 17.11 -10.33
CA MET A 156 9.99 15.74 -10.54
C MET A 156 8.49 15.67 -10.86
N LYS A 157 7.85 16.77 -11.25
CA LYS A 157 6.41 16.80 -11.59
C LYS A 157 5.99 15.78 -12.65
N PRO A 158 6.76 15.53 -13.73
CA PRO A 158 6.41 14.50 -14.71
C PRO A 158 6.48 13.09 -14.11
N LEU A 159 7.44 12.80 -13.23
CA LEU A 159 7.53 11.53 -12.50
C LEU A 159 6.30 11.32 -11.61
N GLU A 160 5.89 12.34 -10.85
CA GLU A 160 4.70 12.27 -10.00
C GLU A 160 3.42 11.96 -10.79
N LYS A 161 3.26 12.58 -11.95
CA LYS A 161 2.12 12.32 -12.86
C LYS A 161 2.16 10.92 -13.47
N SER A 162 3.33 10.38 -13.71
CA SER A 162 3.54 9.07 -14.34
C SER A 162 3.63 7.90 -13.35
N ILE A 163 3.65 8.16 -12.04
CA ILE A 163 3.91 7.14 -11.02
C ILE A 163 2.90 5.99 -11.06
N VAL A 164 1.64 6.26 -11.36
CA VAL A 164 0.59 5.23 -11.46
C VAL A 164 0.86 4.30 -12.64
N VAL A 165 1.26 4.85 -13.78
CA VAL A 165 1.59 4.07 -14.99
C VAL A 165 2.85 3.25 -14.75
N ILE A 166 3.87 3.84 -14.12
CA ILE A 166 5.12 3.16 -13.77
C ILE A 166 4.84 1.97 -12.85
N LEU A 167 4.04 2.18 -11.79
CA LEU A 167 3.65 1.10 -10.88
C LEU A 167 2.84 0.01 -11.60
N MET A 168 1.91 0.38 -12.48
CA MET A 168 1.13 -0.58 -13.26
C MET A 168 2.04 -1.45 -14.13
N VAL A 169 2.96 -0.85 -14.87
CA VAL A 169 3.92 -1.59 -15.72
C VAL A 169 4.83 -2.50 -14.88
N LEU A 170 5.30 -2.00 -13.74
CA LEU A 170 6.15 -2.73 -12.81
C LEU A 170 5.44 -3.98 -12.25
N PHE A 171 4.24 -3.83 -11.71
CA PHE A 171 3.47 -4.96 -11.18
C PHE A 171 3.06 -5.94 -12.28
N PHE A 172 2.72 -5.46 -13.47
CA PHE A 172 2.42 -6.30 -14.62
C PHE A 172 3.63 -7.14 -15.03
N ALA A 173 4.81 -6.54 -15.13
CA ALA A 173 6.05 -7.25 -15.44
C ALA A 173 6.39 -8.31 -14.38
N MET A 174 6.26 -7.97 -13.10
CA MET A 174 6.45 -8.93 -12.00
C MET A 174 5.49 -10.10 -12.08
N GLY A 175 4.20 -9.83 -12.34
CA GLY A 175 3.17 -10.86 -12.48
C GLY A 175 3.43 -11.80 -13.66
N LEU A 176 3.86 -11.26 -14.80
CA LEU A 176 4.23 -12.07 -15.98
C LEU A 176 5.44 -12.97 -15.71
N VAL A 177 6.47 -12.44 -15.04
CA VAL A 177 7.67 -13.21 -14.70
C VAL A 177 7.33 -14.30 -13.69
N TYR A 178 6.56 -13.96 -12.66
CA TYR A 178 6.08 -14.93 -11.67
C TYR A 178 5.29 -16.06 -12.34
N GLY A 179 4.29 -15.73 -13.15
CA GLY A 179 3.44 -16.71 -13.82
C GLY A 179 4.14 -17.56 -14.89
N LYS A 180 5.30 -17.14 -15.40
CA LYS A 180 6.12 -17.98 -16.30
C LYS A 180 7.03 -18.94 -15.57
N VAL A 181 7.36 -18.65 -14.31
CA VAL A 181 8.29 -19.45 -13.50
C VAL A 181 7.54 -20.44 -12.63
N THR A 182 6.31 -20.12 -12.25
CA THR A 182 5.40 -21.01 -11.51
C THR A 182 4.49 -21.78 -12.45
#